data_3ed248b8cfb8ddcf304f7db2b88eaba8
#
_entry.id   3ed248b8cfb8ddcf304f7db2b88eaba8
#
_cell.length_a   1.000
_cell.length_b   1.000
_cell.length_c   1.000
_cell.angle_alpha   90.00
_cell.angle_beta   90.00
_cell.angle_gamma   90.00
#
_symmetry.space_group_name_H-M   'P 1'
#
loop_
_entity.id
_entity.type
_entity.pdbx_description
1 polymer ?
#
loop_
_entity_poly.entity_id
_entity_poly.type
_entity_poly.pdbx_seq_one_letter_code
_entity_poly.pdbx_strand_id
1 'polypeptide(L)'
;MQNLKNSFAGFWKYRYLLQNLITRDFKLKYRRSVLGVAWSVLNPLLTCLVMWAVFGALFNQKGQGIEDFPLFLIIGQLMFNFFRESTAMAMESVLKNGPLLRKVYIPKYIFPLEKCCFALVNFFFSLVALFIVALLTWSHISVNTVLLAIYPIVMLFAFSLGVGLILSTMYVFVRDIMHIWEVFCTLLVYGSAIFYDPRQMESWMQFVINLNPIYWYITSVRSCVMWGEGLTPNMVLIPFLCAALSLGLGVWVFKKNQDKFVLYM
;
A
#
# COMPACT_ATOMS: atom_id res chain seq x y z
N MET A 1 -28.34 2.93 12.76
CA MET A 1 -28.35 3.60 11.44
C MET A 1 -28.07 5.10 11.50
N GLN A 2 -28.54 5.85 12.50
CA GLN A 2 -28.28 7.30 12.65
C GLN A 2 -26.77 7.65 12.83
N ASN A 3 -26.00 6.83 13.54
CA ASN A 3 -24.57 7.04 13.74
C ASN A 3 -23.72 6.91 12.45
N LEU A 4 -24.11 6.05 11.52
CA LEU A 4 -23.45 5.92 10.20
C LEU A 4 -23.72 7.13 9.31
N LYS A 5 -24.97 7.64 9.27
CA LYS A 5 -25.30 8.86 8.51
C LYS A 5 -24.56 10.08 9.04
N ASN A 6 -24.39 10.21 10.35
CA ASN A 6 -23.61 11.31 10.95
C ASN A 6 -22.11 11.20 10.67
N SER A 7 -21.56 9.99 10.55
CA SER A 7 -20.16 9.78 10.16
C SER A 7 -19.90 10.13 8.71
N PHE A 8 -20.82 9.77 7.79
CA PHE A 8 -20.72 10.15 6.38
C PHE A 8 -20.91 11.66 6.17
N ALA A 9 -21.85 12.29 6.84
CA ALA A 9 -22.04 13.75 6.79
C ALA A 9 -20.78 14.49 7.29
N GLY A 10 -20.12 13.94 8.31
CA GLY A 10 -18.82 14.45 8.79
C GLY A 10 -17.72 14.38 7.73
N PHE A 11 -17.62 13.27 6.98
CA PHE A 11 -16.61 13.12 5.92
C PHE A 11 -16.79 14.18 4.81
N TRP A 12 -18.00 14.40 4.32
CA TRP A 12 -18.28 15.40 3.30
C TRP A 12 -17.94 16.85 3.75
N LYS A 13 -18.10 17.15 5.03
CA LYS A 13 -17.75 18.46 5.60
C LYS A 13 -16.25 18.73 5.52
N TYR A 14 -15.40 17.69 5.68
CA TYR A 14 -13.95 17.85 5.71
C TYR A 14 -13.25 17.51 4.39
N ARG A 15 -14.00 17.25 3.30
CA ARG A 15 -13.42 16.88 1.98
C ARG A 15 -12.42 17.92 1.46
N TYR A 16 -12.73 19.20 1.60
CA TYR A 16 -11.83 20.28 1.16
C TYR A 16 -10.55 20.33 2.01
N LEU A 17 -10.66 20.08 3.30
CA LEU A 17 -9.50 19.97 4.17
C LEU A 17 -8.61 18.80 3.74
N LEU A 18 -9.20 17.64 3.47
CA LEU A 18 -8.49 16.46 2.98
C LEU A 18 -7.73 16.77 1.68
N GLN A 19 -8.41 17.38 0.70
CA GLN A 19 -7.80 17.76 -0.57
C GLN A 19 -6.65 18.76 -0.38
N ASN A 20 -6.84 19.76 0.47
CA ASN A 20 -5.80 20.77 0.77
C ASN A 20 -4.57 20.13 1.45
N LEU A 21 -4.77 19.18 2.37
CA LEU A 21 -3.69 18.46 3.03
C LEU A 21 -2.91 17.60 2.03
N ILE A 22 -3.60 16.81 1.18
CA ILE A 22 -2.98 16.00 0.13
C ILE A 22 -2.18 16.90 -0.84
N THR A 23 -2.77 18.00 -1.30
CA THR A 23 -2.10 18.94 -2.22
C THR A 23 -0.88 19.59 -1.57
N ARG A 24 -0.98 19.98 -0.30
CA ARG A 24 0.14 20.53 0.48
C ARG A 24 1.30 19.53 0.52
N ASP A 25 1.01 18.29 0.87
CA ASP A 25 2.04 17.26 1.04
C ASP A 25 2.67 16.87 -0.29
N PHE A 26 1.88 16.85 -1.36
CA PHE A 26 2.39 16.66 -2.72
C PHE A 26 3.37 17.77 -3.11
N LYS A 27 3.00 19.04 -2.86
CA LYS A 27 3.88 20.20 -3.09
C LYS A 27 5.14 20.13 -2.23
N LEU A 28 5.03 19.70 -0.97
CA LEU A 28 6.17 19.59 -0.06
C LEU A 28 7.13 18.48 -0.48
N LYS A 29 6.63 17.30 -0.89
CA LYS A 29 7.44 16.14 -1.34
C LYS A 29 8.35 16.51 -2.50
N TYR A 30 7.83 17.30 -3.44
CA TYR A 30 8.55 17.62 -4.69
C TYR A 30 9.14 19.06 -4.71
N ARG A 31 8.99 19.79 -3.61
CA ARG A 31 9.56 21.14 -3.49
C ARG A 31 11.09 21.05 -3.55
N ARG A 32 11.70 21.89 -4.40
CA ARG A 32 13.15 21.96 -4.63
C ARG A 32 13.75 20.73 -5.35
N SER A 33 12.94 19.85 -5.92
CA SER A 33 13.42 18.75 -6.75
C SER A 33 13.43 19.14 -8.22
N VAL A 34 14.54 18.92 -8.92
CA VAL A 34 14.68 19.22 -10.35
C VAL A 34 13.75 18.33 -11.18
N LEU A 35 13.68 17.04 -10.84
CA LEU A 35 12.83 16.06 -11.54
C LEU A 35 11.40 16.00 -10.98
N GLY A 36 11.15 16.62 -9.81
CA GLY A 36 9.83 16.70 -9.22
C GLY A 36 9.08 15.36 -9.18
N VAL A 37 7.89 15.37 -9.76
CA VAL A 37 6.99 14.20 -9.81
C VAL A 37 7.57 13.03 -10.63
N ALA A 38 8.51 13.28 -11.54
CA ALA A 38 9.14 12.21 -12.32
C ALA A 38 9.82 11.16 -11.43
N TRP A 39 10.25 11.53 -10.22
CA TRP A 39 10.79 10.56 -9.24
C TRP A 39 9.79 9.49 -8.83
N SER A 40 8.49 9.76 -8.87
CA SER A 40 7.46 8.74 -8.60
C SER A 40 7.47 7.60 -9.62
N VAL A 41 7.93 7.89 -10.84
CA VAL A 41 8.06 6.92 -11.94
C VAL A 41 9.48 6.34 -11.99
N LEU A 42 10.50 7.21 -11.90
CA LEU A 42 11.91 6.80 -12.03
C LEU A 42 12.35 5.86 -10.90
N ASN A 43 11.93 6.12 -9.67
CA ASN A 43 12.35 5.31 -8.53
C ASN A 43 11.89 3.84 -8.65
N PRO A 44 10.61 3.52 -8.94
CA PRO A 44 10.19 2.16 -9.23
C PRO A 44 10.90 1.53 -10.43
N LEU A 45 11.13 2.30 -11.51
CA LEU A 45 11.83 1.80 -12.70
C LEU A 45 13.28 1.42 -12.40
N LEU A 46 14.03 2.31 -11.76
CA LEU A 46 15.43 2.06 -11.41
C LEU A 46 15.55 0.88 -10.44
N THR A 47 14.66 0.80 -9.45
CA THR A 47 14.66 -0.32 -8.50
C THR A 47 14.31 -1.63 -9.21
N CYS A 48 13.33 -1.62 -10.10
CA CYS A 48 12.97 -2.78 -10.92
C CYS A 48 14.16 -3.23 -11.80
N LEU A 49 14.85 -2.28 -12.44
CA LEU A 49 16.03 -2.56 -13.26
C LEU A 49 17.16 -3.21 -12.46
N VAL A 50 17.47 -2.67 -11.28
CA VAL A 50 18.49 -3.24 -10.37
C VAL A 50 18.08 -4.65 -9.93
N MET A 51 16.82 -4.83 -9.51
CA MET A 51 16.32 -6.14 -9.09
C MET A 51 16.31 -7.14 -10.24
N TRP A 52 15.90 -6.73 -11.43
CA TRP A 52 15.95 -7.57 -12.62
C TRP A 52 17.39 -7.97 -12.97
N ALA A 53 18.36 -7.04 -12.92
CA ALA A 53 19.76 -7.34 -13.18
C ALA A 53 20.34 -8.34 -12.16
N VAL A 54 20.06 -8.15 -10.87
CA VAL A 54 20.57 -9.02 -9.79
C VAL A 54 19.89 -10.39 -9.83
N PHE A 55 18.57 -10.44 -9.83
CA PHE A 55 17.83 -11.71 -9.78
C PHE A 55 17.84 -12.45 -11.13
N GLY A 56 17.88 -11.72 -12.25
CA GLY A 56 18.03 -12.30 -13.58
C GLY A 56 19.39 -13.00 -13.74
N ALA A 57 20.46 -12.44 -13.18
CA ALA A 57 21.79 -13.06 -13.16
C ALA A 57 21.82 -14.29 -12.23
N LEU A 58 21.20 -14.23 -11.06
CA LEU A 58 21.16 -15.33 -10.09
C LEU A 58 20.31 -16.53 -10.56
N PHE A 59 19.18 -16.25 -11.24
CA PHE A 59 18.22 -17.28 -11.66
C PHE A 59 18.31 -17.66 -13.15
N ASN A 60 19.44 -17.41 -13.80
CA ASN A 60 19.73 -17.85 -15.19
C ASN A 60 18.72 -17.31 -16.21
N GLN A 61 18.52 -16.02 -16.29
CA GLN A 61 17.69 -15.26 -17.26
C GLN A 61 16.21 -15.68 -17.42
N LYS A 62 15.87 -16.93 -17.09
CA LYS A 62 14.49 -17.45 -17.19
C LYS A 62 13.72 -17.37 -15.87
N GLY A 63 14.24 -16.63 -14.86
CA GLY A 63 13.52 -16.22 -13.66
C GLY A 63 12.61 -17.32 -13.07
N GLN A 64 13.13 -18.49 -12.75
CA GLN A 64 12.32 -19.60 -12.23
C GLN A 64 11.09 -19.98 -13.11
N GLY A 65 11.19 -19.86 -14.45
CA GLY A 65 10.09 -20.18 -15.37
C GLY A 65 8.99 -19.10 -15.44
N ILE A 66 9.24 -17.92 -14.91
CA ILE A 66 8.33 -16.77 -15.04
C ILE A 66 8.61 -16.11 -16.38
N GLU A 67 7.65 -16.14 -17.31
CA GLU A 67 7.80 -15.64 -18.68
C GLU A 67 8.20 -14.16 -18.73
N ASP A 68 7.54 -13.31 -17.91
CA ASP A 68 7.76 -11.86 -17.86
C ASP A 68 8.26 -11.41 -16.49
N PHE A 69 9.47 -11.83 -16.14
CA PHE A 69 10.04 -11.56 -14.81
C PHE A 69 10.11 -10.07 -14.44
N PRO A 70 10.48 -9.10 -15.33
CA PRO A 70 10.42 -7.68 -15.00
C PRO A 70 9.02 -7.19 -14.64
N LEU A 71 7.99 -7.63 -15.38
CA LEU A 71 6.60 -7.29 -15.11
C LEU A 71 6.13 -7.89 -13.78
N PHE A 72 6.52 -9.14 -13.51
CA PHE A 72 6.26 -9.82 -12.25
C PHE A 72 6.85 -9.07 -11.04
N LEU A 73 8.11 -8.59 -11.17
CA LEU A 73 8.80 -7.82 -10.15
C LEU A 73 8.13 -6.48 -9.88
N ILE A 74 7.86 -5.69 -10.94
CA ILE A 74 7.35 -4.33 -10.77
C ILE A 74 5.95 -4.33 -10.17
N ILE A 75 5.07 -5.27 -10.53
CA ILE A 75 3.74 -5.40 -9.91
C ILE A 75 3.89 -5.64 -8.39
N GLY A 76 4.69 -6.63 -8.01
CA GLY A 76 4.92 -6.94 -6.60
C GLY A 76 5.50 -5.76 -5.82
N GLN A 77 6.51 -5.10 -6.39
CA GLN A 77 7.17 -3.94 -5.82
C GLN A 77 6.23 -2.74 -5.64
N LEU A 78 5.42 -2.41 -6.65
CA LEU A 78 4.49 -1.28 -6.56
C LEU A 78 3.42 -1.49 -5.48
N MET A 79 2.81 -2.69 -5.45
CA MET A 79 1.80 -3.03 -4.45
C MET A 79 2.37 -3.00 -3.03
N PHE A 80 3.55 -3.57 -2.83
CA PHE A 80 4.21 -3.57 -1.54
C PHE A 80 4.65 -2.17 -1.10
N ASN A 81 5.24 -1.38 -2.01
CA ASN A 81 5.66 -0.01 -1.72
C ASN A 81 4.48 0.88 -1.35
N PHE A 82 3.33 0.72 -2.02
CA PHE A 82 2.10 1.41 -1.65
C PHE A 82 1.68 1.08 -0.20
N PHE A 83 1.65 -0.21 0.17
CA PHE A 83 1.33 -0.63 1.54
C PHE A 83 2.31 -0.03 2.55
N ARG A 84 3.61 -0.17 2.31
CA ARG A 84 4.67 0.32 3.18
C ARG A 84 4.60 1.85 3.35
N GLU A 85 4.51 2.59 2.24
CA GLU A 85 4.45 4.07 2.26
C GLU A 85 3.20 4.54 3.00
N SER A 86 2.02 4.00 2.68
CA SER A 86 0.76 4.41 3.29
C SER A 86 0.74 4.15 4.79
N THR A 87 1.18 2.98 5.26
CA THR A 87 1.18 2.62 6.68
C THR A 87 2.22 3.39 7.49
N ALA A 88 3.44 3.57 6.95
CA ALA A 88 4.48 4.35 7.60
C ALA A 88 4.09 5.83 7.74
N MET A 89 3.55 6.44 6.68
CA MET A 89 3.10 7.83 6.73
C MET A 89 1.88 8.02 7.64
N ALA A 90 0.92 7.08 7.61
CA ALA A 90 -0.25 7.11 8.49
C ALA A 90 0.15 7.01 9.96
N MET A 91 1.13 6.17 10.29
CA MET A 91 1.65 5.99 11.65
C MET A 91 2.09 7.30 12.28
N GLU A 92 2.86 8.11 11.56
CA GLU A 92 3.41 9.37 12.08
C GLU A 92 2.43 10.56 11.99
N SER A 93 1.33 10.39 11.24
CA SER A 93 0.45 11.47 10.80
C SER A 93 -0.15 12.28 11.95
N VAL A 94 -0.61 11.61 13.00
CA VAL A 94 -1.28 12.25 14.15
C VAL A 94 -0.30 13.13 14.91
N LEU A 95 0.89 12.62 15.21
CA LEU A 95 1.91 13.35 15.94
C LEU A 95 2.50 14.52 15.18
N LYS A 96 2.82 14.34 13.90
CA LYS A 96 3.35 15.41 13.04
C LYS A 96 2.37 16.59 12.91
N ASN A 97 1.07 16.33 13.04
CA ASN A 97 0.05 17.36 13.00
C ASN A 97 -0.46 17.80 14.40
N GLY A 98 0.24 17.43 15.47
CA GLY A 98 -0.07 17.83 16.85
C GLY A 98 -0.27 19.33 17.05
N PRO A 99 0.62 20.22 16.52
CA PRO A 99 0.44 21.67 16.62
C PRO A 99 -0.85 22.19 15.99
N LEU A 100 -1.34 21.55 14.92
CA LEU A 100 -2.61 21.90 14.28
C LEU A 100 -3.80 21.42 15.12
N LEU A 101 -3.72 20.21 15.67
CA LEU A 101 -4.75 19.60 16.52
C LEU A 101 -5.00 20.39 17.81
N ARG A 102 -3.97 21.08 18.33
CA ARG A 102 -4.11 21.95 19.51
C ARG A 102 -4.80 23.28 19.22
N LYS A 103 -4.79 23.73 17.96
CA LYS A 103 -5.34 25.05 17.57
C LYS A 103 -6.76 24.97 17.02
N VAL A 104 -7.10 23.87 16.35
CA VAL A 104 -8.37 23.73 15.62
C VAL A 104 -8.96 22.35 15.90
N TYR A 105 -10.26 22.30 16.14
CA TYR A 105 -10.96 21.03 16.29
C TYR A 105 -11.14 20.36 14.93
N ILE A 106 -10.31 19.35 14.67
CA ILE A 106 -10.35 18.50 13.48
C ILE A 106 -10.48 17.06 13.91
N PRO A 107 -11.35 16.23 13.30
CA PRO A 107 -11.39 14.82 13.57
C PRO A 107 -10.05 14.15 13.28
N LYS A 108 -9.47 13.51 14.29
CA LYS A 108 -8.07 13.03 14.25
C LYS A 108 -7.83 11.96 13.19
N TYR A 109 -8.87 11.18 12.81
CA TYR A 109 -8.78 10.15 11.78
C TYR A 109 -8.48 10.70 10.36
N ILE A 110 -8.70 12.00 10.14
CA ILE A 110 -8.44 12.65 8.85
C ILE A 110 -6.95 12.58 8.51
N PHE A 111 -6.05 12.64 9.48
CA PHE A 111 -4.62 12.63 9.23
C PHE A 111 -4.09 11.28 8.72
N PRO A 112 -4.38 10.11 9.36
CA PRO A 112 -4.03 8.83 8.77
C PRO A 112 -4.69 8.59 7.42
N LEU A 113 -5.96 8.97 7.25
CA LEU A 113 -6.68 8.83 5.98
C LEU A 113 -6.03 9.67 4.88
N GLU A 114 -5.65 10.93 5.17
CA GLU A 114 -4.97 11.81 4.22
C GLU A 114 -3.65 11.19 3.74
N LYS A 115 -2.86 10.61 4.64
CA LYS A 115 -1.59 9.96 4.27
C LYS A 115 -1.79 8.73 3.39
N CYS A 116 -2.80 7.91 3.68
CA CYS A 116 -3.14 6.78 2.80
C CYS A 116 -3.63 7.25 1.43
N CYS A 117 -4.44 8.31 1.35
CA CYS A 117 -4.86 8.91 0.09
C CYS A 117 -3.69 9.52 -0.69
N PHE A 118 -2.76 10.19 0.00
CA PHE A 118 -1.54 10.72 -0.61
C PHE A 118 -0.66 9.60 -1.19
N ALA A 119 -0.46 8.49 -0.45
CA ALA A 119 0.25 7.33 -0.93
C ALA A 119 -0.45 6.69 -2.15
N LEU A 120 -1.79 6.67 -2.17
CA LEU A 120 -2.57 6.20 -3.31
C LEU A 120 -2.35 7.07 -4.56
N VAL A 121 -2.29 8.38 -4.41
CA VAL A 121 -1.96 9.31 -5.52
C VAL A 121 -0.55 9.01 -6.06
N ASN A 122 0.45 8.83 -5.18
CA ASN A 122 1.80 8.43 -5.60
C ASN A 122 1.81 7.08 -6.31
N PHE A 123 1.04 6.11 -5.83
CA PHE A 123 0.88 4.81 -6.46
C PHE A 123 0.34 4.92 -7.89
N PHE A 124 -0.66 5.77 -8.13
CA PHE A 124 -1.17 6.00 -9.49
C PHE A 124 -0.10 6.57 -10.44
N PHE A 125 0.74 7.50 -9.96
CA PHE A 125 1.89 7.94 -10.77
C PHE A 125 2.88 6.81 -11.03
N SER A 126 3.11 5.93 -10.05
CA SER A 126 4.00 4.79 -10.20
C SER A 126 3.48 3.72 -11.18
N LEU A 127 2.16 3.65 -11.44
CA LEU A 127 1.60 2.76 -12.48
C LEU A 127 2.11 3.10 -13.89
N VAL A 128 2.55 4.35 -14.12
CA VAL A 128 3.21 4.72 -15.38
C VAL A 128 4.50 3.91 -15.57
N ALA A 129 5.24 3.64 -14.49
CA ALA A 129 6.42 2.79 -14.55
C ALA A 129 6.09 1.34 -14.94
N LEU A 130 4.98 0.79 -14.42
CA LEU A 130 4.49 -0.53 -14.82
C LEU A 130 4.19 -0.56 -16.32
N PHE A 131 3.50 0.45 -16.83
CA PHE A 131 3.18 0.55 -18.26
C PHE A 131 4.43 0.64 -19.13
N ILE A 132 5.44 1.43 -18.71
CA ILE A 132 6.73 1.53 -19.40
C ILE A 132 7.43 0.16 -19.45
N VAL A 133 7.50 -0.56 -18.32
CA VAL A 133 8.11 -1.90 -18.27
C VAL A 133 7.37 -2.87 -19.20
N ALA A 134 6.05 -2.88 -19.16
CA ALA A 134 5.25 -3.74 -20.04
C ALA A 134 5.49 -3.47 -21.52
N LEU A 135 5.65 -2.20 -21.91
CA LEU A 135 6.00 -1.82 -23.29
C LEU A 135 7.41 -2.26 -23.67
N LEU A 136 8.39 -2.10 -22.78
CA LEU A 136 9.79 -2.45 -23.04
C LEU A 136 10.02 -3.96 -23.13
N THR A 137 9.26 -4.73 -22.38
CA THR A 137 9.36 -6.21 -22.37
C THR A 137 8.43 -6.88 -23.37
N TRP A 138 7.63 -6.10 -24.11
CA TRP A 138 6.60 -6.61 -25.03
C TRP A 138 5.64 -7.57 -24.35
N SER A 139 5.45 -7.40 -23.04
CA SER A 139 4.57 -8.25 -22.23
C SER A 139 3.12 -8.09 -22.64
N HIS A 140 2.41 -9.20 -22.78
CA HIS A 140 0.98 -9.18 -23.04
C HIS A 140 0.20 -8.80 -21.79
N ILE A 141 -0.26 -7.55 -21.72
CA ILE A 141 -1.23 -7.13 -20.70
C ILE A 141 -2.62 -7.61 -21.15
N SER A 142 -3.27 -8.38 -20.31
CA SER A 142 -4.64 -8.84 -20.56
C SER A 142 -5.62 -7.70 -20.39
N VAL A 143 -6.02 -7.06 -21.49
CA VAL A 143 -6.93 -5.89 -21.48
C VAL A 143 -8.30 -6.23 -20.87
N ASN A 144 -8.77 -7.47 -21.08
CA ASN A 144 -10.08 -7.90 -20.61
C ASN A 144 -10.17 -8.01 -19.09
N THR A 145 -9.06 -8.32 -18.41
CA THR A 145 -9.01 -8.57 -16.96
C THR A 145 -8.35 -7.46 -16.17
N VAL A 146 -7.67 -6.53 -16.84
CA VAL A 146 -6.98 -5.39 -16.19
C VAL A 146 -7.93 -4.55 -15.31
N LEU A 147 -9.17 -4.35 -15.71
CA LEU A 147 -10.15 -3.61 -14.90
C LEU A 147 -10.48 -4.32 -13.59
N LEU A 148 -10.36 -5.65 -13.53
CA LEU A 148 -10.57 -6.41 -12.30
C LEU A 148 -9.45 -6.14 -11.27
N ALA A 149 -8.28 -5.68 -11.71
CA ALA A 149 -7.18 -5.29 -10.82
C ALA A 149 -7.53 -4.09 -9.92
N ILE A 150 -8.56 -3.32 -10.25
CA ILE A 150 -9.08 -2.24 -9.38
C ILE A 150 -9.53 -2.81 -8.04
N TYR A 151 -10.14 -4.01 -8.03
CA TYR A 151 -10.62 -4.66 -6.81
C TYR A 151 -9.51 -4.89 -5.77
N PRO A 152 -8.43 -5.63 -6.05
CA PRO A 152 -7.37 -5.83 -5.07
C PRO A 152 -6.64 -4.54 -4.68
N ILE A 153 -6.56 -3.53 -5.55
CA ILE A 153 -5.99 -2.22 -5.22
C ILE A 153 -6.86 -1.50 -4.17
N VAL A 154 -8.19 -1.48 -4.37
CA VAL A 154 -9.13 -0.89 -3.40
C VAL A 154 -9.09 -1.64 -2.07
N MET A 155 -9.03 -2.97 -2.10
CA MET A 155 -8.94 -3.78 -0.88
C MET A 155 -7.60 -3.56 -0.16
N LEU A 156 -6.49 -3.43 -0.89
CA LEU A 156 -5.19 -3.10 -0.30
C LEU A 156 -5.19 -1.69 0.33
N PHE A 157 -5.83 -0.71 -0.31
CA PHE A 157 -6.02 0.62 0.29
C PHE A 157 -6.78 0.53 1.61
N ALA A 158 -7.89 -0.21 1.64
CA ALA A 158 -8.69 -0.41 2.83
C ALA A 158 -7.90 -1.13 3.94
N PHE A 159 -7.14 -2.17 3.58
CA PHE A 159 -6.25 -2.89 4.48
C PHE A 159 -5.17 -1.96 5.07
N SER A 160 -4.48 -1.21 4.21
CA SER A 160 -3.44 -0.26 4.59
C SER A 160 -3.95 0.84 5.51
N LEU A 161 -5.17 1.34 5.27
CA LEU A 161 -5.81 2.33 6.14
C LEU A 161 -6.11 1.75 7.52
N GLY A 162 -6.64 0.52 7.58
CA GLY A 162 -6.90 -0.17 8.84
C GLY A 162 -5.63 -0.36 9.67
N VAL A 163 -4.58 -0.89 9.06
CA VAL A 163 -3.26 -1.06 9.69
C VAL A 163 -2.68 0.31 10.09
N GLY A 164 -2.77 1.32 9.22
CA GLY A 164 -2.31 2.69 9.49
C GLY A 164 -3.00 3.34 10.70
N LEU A 165 -4.30 3.11 10.89
CA LEU A 165 -5.04 3.57 12.07
C LEU A 165 -4.55 2.90 13.36
N ILE A 166 -4.27 1.60 13.32
CA ILE A 166 -3.70 0.88 14.47
C ILE A 166 -2.32 1.43 14.80
N LEU A 167 -1.44 1.50 13.81
CA LEU A 167 -0.08 1.98 13.98
C LEU A 167 -0.02 3.43 14.45
N SER A 168 -0.87 4.31 13.91
CA SER A 168 -0.93 5.71 14.35
C SER A 168 -1.35 5.83 15.80
N THR A 169 -2.25 4.96 16.26
CA THR A 169 -2.65 4.91 17.67
C THR A 169 -1.50 4.42 18.54
N MET A 170 -0.84 3.32 18.15
CA MET A 170 0.28 2.76 18.91
C MET A 170 1.46 3.73 19.00
N TYR A 171 1.77 4.41 17.89
CA TYR A 171 2.89 5.35 17.79
C TYR A 171 2.70 6.61 18.67
N VAL A 172 1.48 7.04 18.93
CA VAL A 172 1.21 8.13 19.87
C VAL A 172 1.66 7.75 21.29
N PHE A 173 1.47 6.50 21.69
CA PHE A 173 1.84 6.02 23.03
C PHE A 173 3.28 5.52 23.13
N VAL A 174 3.77 4.84 22.10
CA VAL A 174 5.09 4.19 22.07
C VAL A 174 5.81 4.52 20.76
N ARG A 175 6.86 5.34 20.84
CA ARG A 175 7.63 5.81 19.67
C ARG A 175 8.42 4.70 18.98
N ASP A 176 8.81 3.65 19.70
CA ASP A 176 9.62 2.55 19.19
C ASP A 176 8.87 1.69 18.15
N ILE A 177 7.55 1.82 18.05
CA ILE A 177 6.72 1.15 17.05
C ILE A 177 7.23 1.44 15.63
N MET A 178 7.80 2.60 15.37
CA MET A 178 8.37 2.94 14.06
C MET A 178 9.48 1.96 13.67
N HIS A 179 10.42 1.69 14.56
CA HIS A 179 11.53 0.78 14.30
C HIS A 179 11.07 -0.68 14.16
N ILE A 180 10.14 -1.10 15.04
CA ILE A 180 9.53 -2.43 14.96
C ILE A 180 8.82 -2.61 13.63
N TRP A 181 8.08 -1.59 13.17
CA TRP A 181 7.35 -1.62 11.92
C TRP A 181 8.28 -1.71 10.69
N GLU A 182 9.40 -0.99 10.69
CA GLU A 182 10.40 -1.08 9.63
C GLU A 182 10.99 -2.50 9.51
N VAL A 183 11.35 -3.13 10.64
CA VAL A 183 11.83 -4.52 10.65
C VAL A 183 10.74 -5.47 10.17
N PHE A 184 9.49 -5.28 10.62
CA PHE A 184 8.36 -6.10 10.18
C PHE A 184 8.09 -5.95 8.68
N CYS A 185 8.15 -4.75 8.11
CA CYS A 185 8.05 -4.53 6.67
C CYS A 185 9.17 -5.26 5.91
N THR A 186 10.38 -5.31 6.45
CA THR A 186 11.48 -6.04 5.83
C THR A 186 11.20 -7.55 5.78
N LEU A 187 10.64 -8.14 6.84
CA LEU A 187 10.18 -9.54 6.83
C LEU A 187 9.06 -9.75 5.80
N LEU A 188 8.10 -8.83 5.74
CA LEU A 188 6.98 -8.91 4.79
C LEU A 188 7.42 -8.84 3.33
N VAL A 189 8.47 -8.07 2.97
CA VAL A 189 9.03 -8.02 1.61
C VAL A 189 9.36 -9.42 1.13
N TYR A 190 10.10 -10.18 1.94
CA TYR A 190 10.51 -11.54 1.58
C TYR A 190 9.34 -12.52 1.65
N GLY A 191 8.41 -12.35 2.59
CA GLY A 191 7.23 -13.18 2.73
C GLY A 191 6.10 -12.89 1.72
N SER A 192 6.25 -11.88 0.85
CA SER A 192 5.19 -11.49 -0.11
C SER A 192 5.41 -12.02 -1.53
N ALA A 193 6.36 -12.92 -1.73
CA ALA A 193 6.69 -13.52 -3.02
C ALA A 193 6.90 -12.48 -4.15
N ILE A 194 7.63 -11.40 -3.83
CA ILE A 194 7.90 -10.33 -4.81
C ILE A 194 8.93 -10.80 -5.83
N PHE A 195 9.96 -11.56 -5.39
CA PHE A 195 11.14 -11.90 -6.16
C PHE A 195 11.15 -13.33 -6.73
N TYR A 196 10.20 -14.15 -6.33
CA TYR A 196 10.16 -15.58 -6.65
C TYR A 196 8.73 -16.09 -6.80
N ASP A 197 8.54 -17.23 -7.50
CA ASP A 197 7.25 -17.89 -7.60
C ASP A 197 7.10 -18.91 -6.44
N PRO A 198 6.16 -18.72 -5.51
CA PRO A 198 5.96 -19.62 -4.40
C PRO A 198 5.51 -21.02 -4.82
N ARG A 199 4.98 -21.19 -6.04
CA ARG A 199 4.56 -22.52 -6.56
C ARG A 199 5.73 -23.52 -6.71
N GLN A 200 6.95 -23.02 -6.78
CA GLN A 200 8.17 -23.81 -6.91
C GLN A 200 8.85 -24.13 -5.56
N MET A 201 8.25 -23.67 -4.45
CA MET A 201 8.82 -23.83 -3.12
C MET A 201 8.21 -25.04 -2.38
N GLU A 202 8.86 -25.45 -1.30
CA GLU A 202 8.38 -26.53 -0.42
C GLU A 202 7.02 -26.16 0.22
N SER A 203 6.20 -27.18 0.48
CA SER A 203 4.82 -27.01 0.96
C SER A 203 4.71 -26.19 2.25
N TRP A 204 5.66 -26.32 3.18
CA TRP A 204 5.65 -25.52 4.42
C TRP A 204 5.88 -24.02 4.15
N MET A 205 6.74 -23.71 3.18
CA MET A 205 7.03 -22.31 2.79
C MET A 205 5.84 -21.68 2.07
N GLN A 206 5.18 -22.46 1.19
CA GLN A 206 3.92 -22.04 0.58
C GLN A 206 2.84 -21.75 1.64
N PHE A 207 2.75 -22.56 2.69
CA PHE A 207 1.82 -22.32 3.79
C PHE A 207 2.10 -20.98 4.49
N VAL A 208 3.37 -20.69 4.82
CA VAL A 208 3.76 -19.42 5.47
C VAL A 208 3.45 -18.22 4.58
N ILE A 209 3.74 -18.32 3.28
CA ILE A 209 3.45 -17.24 2.32
C ILE A 209 1.95 -17.00 2.21
N ASN A 210 1.14 -18.04 2.19
CA ASN A 210 -0.32 -17.95 2.12
C ASN A 210 -0.95 -17.30 3.36
N LEU A 211 -0.27 -17.30 4.51
CA LEU A 211 -0.70 -16.56 5.70
C LEU A 211 -0.50 -15.04 5.57
N ASN A 212 0.36 -14.60 4.65
CA ASN A 212 0.61 -13.17 4.43
C ASN A 212 -0.50 -12.55 3.57
N PRO A 213 -1.29 -11.60 4.12
CA PRO A 213 -2.36 -10.97 3.34
C PRO A 213 -1.82 -10.19 2.12
N ILE A 214 -0.61 -9.61 2.18
CA ILE A 214 -0.04 -8.83 1.08
C ILE A 214 0.22 -9.70 -0.15
N TYR A 215 0.62 -10.96 0.05
CA TYR A 215 0.77 -11.94 -1.02
C TYR A 215 -0.51 -12.08 -1.86
N TRP A 216 -1.67 -12.15 -1.22
CA TRP A 216 -2.95 -12.30 -1.91
C TRP A 216 -3.30 -11.08 -2.75
N TYR A 217 -3.03 -9.85 -2.25
CA TYR A 217 -3.24 -8.64 -3.03
C TYR A 217 -2.33 -8.61 -4.27
N ILE A 218 -1.03 -8.93 -4.10
CA ILE A 218 -0.06 -8.95 -5.20
C ILE A 218 -0.45 -10.01 -6.24
N THR A 219 -0.75 -11.23 -5.80
CA THR A 219 -1.10 -12.35 -6.69
C THR A 219 -2.41 -12.07 -7.43
N SER A 220 -3.40 -11.44 -6.79
CA SER A 220 -4.64 -11.02 -7.44
C SER A 220 -4.40 -10.01 -8.57
N VAL A 221 -3.49 -9.03 -8.36
CA VAL A 221 -3.13 -8.09 -9.44
C VAL A 221 -2.37 -8.80 -10.55
N ARG A 222 -1.43 -9.69 -10.23
CA ARG A 222 -0.69 -10.49 -11.23
C ARG A 222 -1.64 -11.34 -12.08
N SER A 223 -2.62 -12.00 -11.45
CA SER A 223 -3.62 -12.81 -12.16
C SER A 223 -4.42 -11.98 -13.17
N CYS A 224 -4.80 -10.76 -12.78
CA CYS A 224 -5.55 -9.87 -13.66
C CYS A 224 -4.69 -9.24 -14.77
N VAL A 225 -3.44 -8.88 -14.49
CA VAL A 225 -2.61 -8.08 -15.40
C VAL A 225 -1.74 -8.96 -16.30
N MET A 226 -1.08 -9.99 -15.74
CA MET A 226 -0.12 -10.83 -16.45
C MET A 226 -0.76 -12.08 -17.04
N TRP A 227 -1.47 -12.84 -16.18
CA TRP A 227 -1.95 -14.18 -16.58
C TRP A 227 -3.30 -14.15 -17.29
N GLY A 228 -4.07 -13.08 -17.15
CA GLY A 228 -5.39 -12.96 -17.78
C GLY A 228 -6.45 -13.94 -17.26
N GLU A 229 -6.17 -14.61 -16.15
CA GLU A 229 -7.05 -15.63 -15.54
C GLU A 229 -8.22 -15.02 -14.76
N GLY A 230 -8.14 -13.71 -14.46
CA GLY A 230 -9.13 -13.02 -13.62
C GLY A 230 -8.96 -13.35 -12.13
N LEU A 231 -10.03 -13.19 -11.36
CA LEU A 231 -10.01 -13.38 -9.90
C LEU A 231 -10.65 -14.72 -9.52
N THR A 232 -9.88 -15.58 -8.87
CA THR A 232 -10.44 -16.80 -8.24
C THR A 232 -11.24 -16.43 -6.98
N PRO A 233 -12.15 -17.29 -6.49
CA PRO A 233 -12.92 -17.03 -5.27
C PRO A 233 -12.04 -16.70 -4.05
N ASN A 234 -10.90 -17.37 -3.90
CA ASN A 234 -9.95 -17.10 -2.81
C ASN A 234 -9.27 -15.74 -2.94
N MET A 235 -8.96 -15.31 -4.19
CA MET A 235 -8.40 -13.98 -4.47
C MET A 235 -9.40 -12.84 -4.24
N VAL A 236 -10.68 -13.15 -4.13
CA VAL A 236 -11.73 -12.20 -3.73
C VAL A 236 -11.94 -12.24 -2.22
N LEU A 237 -12.17 -13.44 -1.66
CA LEU A 237 -12.60 -13.58 -0.27
C LEU A 237 -11.51 -13.20 0.73
N ILE A 238 -10.26 -13.68 0.55
CA ILE A 238 -9.18 -13.45 1.51
C ILE A 238 -8.80 -11.97 1.59
N PRO A 239 -8.55 -11.25 0.47
CA PRO A 239 -8.32 -9.81 0.49
C PRO A 239 -9.46 -9.01 1.14
N PHE A 240 -10.72 -9.39 0.85
CA PHE A 240 -11.87 -8.73 1.46
C PHE A 240 -11.91 -8.92 2.98
N LEU A 241 -11.75 -10.15 3.46
CA LEU A 241 -11.77 -10.44 4.90
C LEU A 241 -10.63 -9.73 5.63
N CYS A 242 -9.42 -9.75 5.08
CA CYS A 242 -8.27 -9.05 5.65
C CYS A 242 -8.50 -7.54 5.70
N ALA A 243 -9.03 -6.95 4.62
CA ALA A 243 -9.36 -5.53 4.59
C ALA A 243 -10.46 -5.16 5.59
N ALA A 244 -11.53 -5.94 5.65
CA ALA A 244 -12.65 -5.69 6.56
C ALA A 244 -12.22 -5.82 8.03
N LEU A 245 -11.44 -6.86 8.37
CA LEU A 245 -10.93 -7.07 9.71
C LEU A 245 -9.96 -5.96 10.14
N SER A 246 -8.99 -5.59 9.27
CA SER A 246 -8.03 -4.54 9.59
C SER A 246 -8.71 -3.18 9.75
N LEU A 247 -9.65 -2.81 8.87
CA LEU A 247 -10.42 -1.58 9.00
C LEU A 247 -11.30 -1.58 10.26
N GLY A 248 -12.01 -2.67 10.52
CA GLY A 248 -12.86 -2.78 11.70
C GLY A 248 -12.06 -2.61 12.99
N LEU A 249 -10.95 -3.34 13.12
CA LEU A 249 -10.03 -3.24 14.26
C LEU A 249 -9.37 -1.85 14.33
N GLY A 250 -8.91 -1.33 13.20
CA GLY A 250 -8.26 -0.02 13.13
C GLY A 250 -9.18 1.11 13.57
N VAL A 251 -10.39 1.15 13.07
CA VAL A 251 -11.40 2.14 13.47
C VAL A 251 -11.77 1.99 14.96
N TRP A 252 -11.93 0.77 15.44
CA TRP A 252 -12.26 0.50 16.83
C TRP A 252 -11.15 0.96 17.78
N VAL A 253 -9.90 0.56 17.53
CA VAL A 253 -8.73 0.91 18.35
C VAL A 253 -8.53 2.43 18.34
N PHE A 254 -8.60 3.05 17.16
CA PHE A 254 -8.42 4.49 17.01
C PHE A 254 -9.49 5.28 17.73
N LYS A 255 -10.77 4.93 17.54
CA LYS A 255 -11.90 5.60 18.18
C LYS A 255 -11.85 5.49 19.70
N LYS A 256 -11.45 4.33 20.25
CA LYS A 256 -11.33 4.10 21.69
C LYS A 256 -10.23 4.95 22.33
N ASN A 257 -9.15 5.23 21.62
CA ASN A 257 -7.96 5.89 22.19
C ASN A 257 -7.77 7.35 21.75
N GLN A 258 -8.49 7.82 20.73
CA GLN A 258 -8.28 9.17 20.17
C GLN A 258 -8.37 10.31 21.17
N ASP A 259 -9.20 10.18 22.24
CA ASP A 259 -9.39 11.24 23.23
C ASP A 259 -8.14 11.44 24.08
N LYS A 260 -7.35 10.37 24.27
CA LYS A 260 -6.11 10.39 25.04
C LYS A 260 -4.93 11.00 24.27
N PHE A 261 -5.02 11.11 22.94
CA PHE A 261 -3.89 11.56 22.11
C PHE A 261 -3.36 12.94 22.52
N VAL A 262 -4.24 13.84 22.93
CA VAL A 262 -3.86 15.21 23.34
C VAL A 262 -2.93 15.22 24.56
N LEU A 263 -3.00 14.18 25.39
CA LEU A 263 -2.16 14.07 26.60
C LEU A 263 -0.72 13.61 26.26
N TYR A 264 -0.52 12.97 25.11
CA TYR A 264 0.77 12.37 24.69
C TYR A 264 1.43 13.12 23.53
N MET A 265 0.81 14.20 23.03
CA MET A 265 1.32 15.13 22.06
C MET A 265 1.97 16.34 22.77
#